data_1bb72b241a2972192f0b5d90b71a0b69
#
_entry.id   1bb72b241a2972192f0b5d90b71a0b69
#
_cell.length_a   1.000
_cell.length_b   1.000
_cell.length_c   1.000
_cell.angle_alpha   90.00
_cell.angle_beta   90.00
_cell.angle_gamma   90.00
#
_symmetry.space_group_name_H-M   'P 1'
#
loop_
_entity.id
_entity.type
_entity.pdbx_description
1 polymer ?
#
loop_
_entity_poly.entity_id
_entity_poly.type
_entity_poly.pdbx_seq_one_letter_code
_entity_poly.pdbx_strand_id
1 'polypeptide(L)'
;VLLAHLPDVLDRLRLAGAREIGIAATVPPGMPFPPRADDEDVVLLACRRATFEWALRASVVGRDAITLREGVTVAGLEGEQRGGGRPTVTGVRLADGTVIPAALVVDTTGRRSHAPQWLAALGAPAPRERAVETGIFYYTRFYRQRRARAPQGTTGLVASDLGWIKLAMFPGDGDTFSITVGAPVDEPRLKGLSDPHRFERFLAAFPSVAPWRARGASVPIAGADTPVLVMGQLKNRL
;
A
#
# COMPACT_ATOMS: atom_id res chain seq x y z
N VAL A 1 -9.26 6.37 13.44
CA VAL A 1 -8.10 7.25 13.17
C VAL A 1 -8.48 8.34 12.17
N LEU A 2 -8.84 8.02 10.89
CA LEU A 2 -9.15 9.04 9.89
C LEU A 2 -10.32 9.95 10.33
N LEU A 3 -11.42 9.39 10.83
CA LEU A 3 -12.56 10.17 11.29
C LEU A 3 -12.19 11.19 12.37
N ALA A 4 -11.32 10.81 13.30
CA ALA A 4 -10.94 11.65 14.43
C ALA A 4 -9.88 12.71 14.08
N HIS A 5 -8.96 12.41 13.15
CA HIS A 5 -7.78 13.24 12.91
C HIS A 5 -7.72 13.87 11.51
N LEU A 6 -8.36 13.25 10.54
CA LEU A 6 -8.35 13.67 9.12
C LEU A 6 -9.74 13.49 8.49
N PRO A 7 -10.78 14.14 9.04
CA PRO A 7 -12.14 13.97 8.54
C PRO A 7 -12.30 14.42 7.09
N ASP A 8 -11.62 15.48 6.67
CA ASP A 8 -11.60 15.98 5.29
C ASP A 8 -11.03 14.96 4.30
N VAL A 9 -10.02 14.19 4.71
CA VAL A 9 -9.46 13.09 3.90
C VAL A 9 -10.47 11.95 3.78
N LEU A 10 -11.13 11.58 4.88
CA LEU A 10 -12.15 10.53 4.85
C LEU A 10 -13.31 10.91 3.92
N ASP A 11 -13.79 12.14 4.00
CA ASP A 11 -14.89 12.60 3.15
C ASP A 11 -14.50 12.61 1.66
N ARG A 12 -13.26 13.04 1.33
CA ARG A 12 -12.75 12.95 -0.05
C ARG A 12 -12.68 11.50 -0.53
N LEU A 13 -12.28 10.57 0.33
CA LEU A 13 -12.22 9.16 -0.01
C LEU A 13 -13.61 8.55 -0.24
N ARG A 14 -14.59 8.90 0.59
CA ARG A 14 -15.99 8.52 0.40
C ARG A 14 -16.55 9.04 -0.92
N LEU A 15 -16.31 10.30 -1.23
CA LEU A 15 -16.71 10.92 -2.51
C LEU A 15 -16.03 10.26 -3.72
N ALA A 16 -14.80 9.79 -3.55
CA ALA A 16 -14.08 9.02 -4.57
C ALA A 16 -14.55 7.56 -4.69
N GLY A 17 -15.54 7.15 -3.90
CA GLY A 17 -16.13 5.82 -3.94
C GLY A 17 -15.41 4.79 -3.06
N ALA A 18 -14.60 5.23 -2.10
CA ALA A 18 -14.07 4.34 -1.07
C ALA A 18 -15.23 3.80 -0.21
N ARG A 19 -15.09 2.53 0.20
CA ARG A 19 -16.13 1.84 0.96
C ARG A 19 -15.64 1.48 2.36
N GLU A 20 -16.50 1.68 3.33
CA GLU A 20 -16.27 1.22 4.69
C GLU A 20 -16.76 -0.21 4.84
N ILE A 21 -15.92 -1.06 5.40
CA ILE A 21 -16.18 -2.49 5.59
C ILE A 21 -15.94 -2.79 7.07
N GLY A 22 -17.00 -3.16 7.79
CA GLY A 22 -16.88 -3.61 9.17
C GLY A 22 -16.07 -4.91 9.27
N ILE A 23 -15.38 -5.12 10.37
CA ILE A 23 -14.51 -6.28 10.58
C ILE A 23 -15.23 -7.61 10.38
N ALA A 24 -16.46 -7.72 10.83
CA ALA A 24 -17.28 -8.93 10.69
C ALA A 24 -17.49 -9.35 9.23
N ALA A 25 -17.57 -8.38 8.31
CA ALA A 25 -17.73 -8.65 6.88
C ALA A 25 -16.44 -9.17 6.20
N THR A 26 -15.31 -9.17 6.91
CA THR A 26 -14.02 -9.68 6.40
C THR A 26 -13.76 -11.12 6.81
N VAL A 27 -14.59 -11.68 7.68
CA VAL A 27 -14.44 -13.04 8.19
C VAL A 27 -14.88 -14.04 7.11
N PRO A 28 -14.07 -15.05 6.79
CA PRO A 28 -14.46 -16.08 5.84
C PRO A 28 -15.70 -16.84 6.29
N PRO A 29 -16.58 -17.25 5.36
CA PRO A 29 -17.75 -18.07 5.70
C PRO A 29 -17.34 -19.35 6.45
N GLY A 30 -18.05 -19.65 7.55
CA GLY A 30 -17.80 -20.84 8.37
C GLY A 30 -16.67 -20.72 9.39
N MET A 31 -15.96 -19.60 9.43
CA MET A 31 -14.99 -19.32 10.49
C MET A 31 -15.71 -18.78 11.73
N PRO A 32 -15.48 -19.36 12.93
CA PRO A 32 -16.03 -18.81 14.16
C PRO A 32 -15.53 -17.38 14.39
N PHE A 33 -16.45 -16.46 14.56
CA PHE A 33 -16.15 -15.08 14.90
C PHE A 33 -17.09 -14.65 16.01
N PRO A 34 -16.71 -14.88 17.29
CA PRO A 34 -17.53 -14.43 18.42
C PRO A 34 -17.53 -12.90 18.44
N PRO A 35 -18.71 -12.26 18.33
CA PRO A 35 -18.81 -10.80 18.30
C PRO A 35 -18.32 -10.21 19.63
N ARG A 36 -17.62 -9.09 19.54
CA ARG A 36 -17.18 -8.25 20.65
C ARG A 36 -17.89 -6.91 20.62
N ALA A 37 -18.01 -6.25 21.75
CA ALA A 37 -18.71 -4.97 21.85
C ALA A 37 -18.04 -3.84 21.06
N ASP A 38 -16.72 -3.96 20.81
CA ASP A 38 -15.89 -2.99 20.10
C ASP A 38 -15.67 -3.31 18.61
N ASP A 39 -16.24 -4.42 18.12
CA ASP A 39 -16.09 -4.81 16.70
C ASP A 39 -16.71 -3.78 15.73
N GLU A 40 -17.75 -3.06 16.17
CA GLU A 40 -18.38 -2.02 15.36
C GLU A 40 -17.45 -0.83 15.10
N ASP A 41 -16.48 -0.58 15.99
CA ASP A 41 -15.48 0.48 15.83
C ASP A 41 -14.34 0.09 14.90
N VAL A 42 -14.22 -1.20 14.55
CA VAL A 42 -13.20 -1.71 13.65
C VAL A 42 -13.71 -1.69 12.22
N VAL A 43 -13.48 -0.56 11.56
CA VAL A 43 -13.88 -0.33 10.18
C VAL A 43 -12.65 -0.23 9.28
N LEU A 44 -12.63 -1.06 8.24
CA LEU A 44 -11.62 -1.01 7.18
C LEU A 44 -12.10 -0.09 6.06
N LEU A 45 -11.20 0.74 5.53
CA LEU A 45 -11.48 1.57 4.37
C LEU A 45 -10.94 0.90 3.11
N ALA A 46 -11.85 0.46 2.24
CA ALA A 46 -11.51 -0.17 0.98
C ALA A 46 -11.34 0.90 -0.12
N CYS A 47 -10.11 1.17 -0.49
CA CYS A 47 -9.75 2.02 -1.61
C CYS A 47 -8.38 1.63 -2.18
N ARG A 48 -8.11 2.04 -3.42
CA ARG A 48 -6.77 1.89 -4.00
C ARG A 48 -5.80 2.84 -3.31
N ARG A 49 -4.55 2.42 -3.19
CA ARG A 49 -3.47 3.24 -2.64
C ARG A 49 -3.37 4.61 -3.35
N ALA A 50 -3.47 4.63 -4.67
CA ALA A 50 -3.41 5.87 -5.45
C ALA A 50 -4.54 6.85 -5.07
N THR A 51 -5.75 6.35 -4.82
CA THR A 51 -6.89 7.17 -4.37
C THR A 51 -6.66 7.70 -2.96
N PHE A 52 -6.12 6.87 -2.08
CA PHE A 52 -5.77 7.28 -0.72
C PHE A 52 -4.68 8.37 -0.71
N GLU A 53 -3.59 8.17 -1.46
CA GLU A 53 -2.49 9.14 -1.58
C GLU A 53 -2.97 10.45 -2.21
N TRP A 54 -3.86 10.38 -3.21
CA TRP A 54 -4.47 11.56 -3.81
C TRP A 54 -5.29 12.37 -2.78
N ALA A 55 -6.12 11.72 -1.98
CA ALA A 55 -6.93 12.41 -0.96
C ALA A 55 -6.06 13.06 0.12
N LEU A 56 -5.01 12.37 0.59
CA LEU A 56 -4.03 12.93 1.53
C LEU A 56 -3.32 14.15 0.92
N ARG A 57 -2.84 14.02 -0.32
CA ARG A 57 -2.17 15.11 -1.00
C ARG A 57 -3.09 16.33 -1.16
N ALA A 58 -4.34 16.12 -1.55
CA ALA A 58 -5.31 17.21 -1.70
C ALA A 58 -5.57 17.94 -0.38
N SER A 59 -5.59 17.20 0.74
CA SER A 59 -5.71 17.81 2.08
C SER A 59 -4.47 18.62 2.47
N VAL A 60 -3.28 18.15 2.10
CA VAL A 60 -2.01 18.85 2.38
C VAL A 60 -1.88 20.13 1.58
N VAL A 61 -2.14 20.07 0.26
CA VAL A 61 -2.01 21.23 -0.65
C VAL A 61 -2.95 22.37 -0.28
N GLY A 62 -4.09 22.07 0.33
CA GLY A 62 -5.07 23.09 0.75
C GLY A 62 -4.72 23.79 2.06
N ARG A 63 -3.54 23.58 2.65
CA ARG A 63 -3.14 24.17 3.95
C ARG A 63 -2.08 25.24 3.76
N ASP A 64 -2.37 26.47 4.11
CA ASP A 64 -1.46 27.63 3.96
C ASP A 64 -0.12 27.46 4.73
N ALA A 65 -0.14 26.71 5.81
CA ALA A 65 1.06 26.44 6.61
C ALA A 65 2.01 25.41 5.98
N ILE A 66 1.63 24.77 4.85
CA ILE A 66 2.41 23.71 4.21
C ILE A 66 2.85 24.15 2.83
N THR A 67 4.16 24.14 2.59
CA THR A 67 4.74 24.37 1.26
C THR A 67 5.13 23.05 0.64
N LEU A 68 4.47 22.65 -0.45
CA LEU A 68 4.82 21.48 -1.23
C LEU A 68 5.78 21.88 -2.37
N ARG A 69 6.94 21.24 -2.41
CA ARG A 69 7.92 21.42 -3.50
C ARG A 69 8.02 20.14 -4.31
N GLU A 70 7.55 20.18 -5.54
CA GLU A 70 7.59 19.06 -6.48
C GLU A 70 8.83 19.10 -7.35
N GLY A 71 9.24 17.93 -7.86
CA GLY A 71 10.40 17.83 -8.75
C GLY A 71 11.73 18.13 -8.07
N VAL A 72 11.77 18.18 -6.74
CA VAL A 72 12.95 18.53 -5.96
C VAL A 72 13.59 17.27 -5.39
N THR A 73 14.90 17.14 -5.59
CA THR A 73 15.68 16.02 -5.04
C THR A 73 16.49 16.49 -3.83
N VAL A 74 16.31 15.84 -2.70
CA VAL A 74 17.17 16.02 -1.52
C VAL A 74 18.43 15.20 -1.71
N ALA A 75 19.59 15.84 -1.59
CA ALA A 75 20.92 15.25 -1.79
C ALA A 75 21.66 14.98 -0.47
N GLY A 76 21.22 15.56 0.65
CA GLY A 76 21.87 15.37 1.93
C GLY A 76 21.18 16.07 3.09
N LEU A 77 21.74 15.86 4.27
CA LEU A 77 21.41 16.61 5.47
C LEU A 77 22.45 17.70 5.71
N GLU A 78 21.99 18.83 6.22
CA GLU A 78 22.84 19.85 6.80
C GLU A 78 22.88 19.67 8.31
N GLY A 79 24.03 19.91 8.92
CA GLY A 79 24.17 19.73 10.36
C GLY A 79 25.43 20.34 10.94
N GLU A 80 25.43 20.49 12.24
CA GLU A 80 26.54 21.05 13.03
C GLU A 80 27.02 20.01 14.06
N GLN A 81 28.34 19.88 14.18
CA GLN A 81 28.94 19.18 15.30
C GLN A 81 29.23 20.17 16.43
N ARG A 82 28.60 20.01 17.57
CA ARG A 82 28.85 20.80 18.77
C ARG A 82 29.66 19.98 19.79
N GLY A 83 30.92 20.35 20.00
CA GLY A 83 31.70 19.89 21.17
C GLY A 83 31.97 18.39 21.28
N GLY A 84 32.20 17.67 20.19
CA GLY A 84 32.50 16.21 20.22
C GLY A 84 31.31 15.28 20.50
N GLY A 85 30.11 15.86 20.57
CA GLY A 85 28.85 15.12 20.74
C GLY A 85 28.24 14.60 19.45
N ARG A 86 26.99 14.18 19.54
CA ARG A 86 26.20 13.79 18.34
C ARG A 86 25.92 15.04 17.49
N PRO A 87 25.98 14.92 16.14
CA PRO A 87 25.63 16.04 15.26
C PRO A 87 24.17 16.42 15.42
N THR A 88 23.90 17.71 15.26
CA THR A 88 22.54 18.27 15.20
C THR A 88 22.20 18.54 13.76
N VAL A 89 21.11 17.95 13.26
CA VAL A 89 20.58 18.25 11.91
C VAL A 89 19.94 19.63 11.94
N THR A 90 20.35 20.50 11.01
CA THR A 90 19.88 21.88 10.90
C THR A 90 19.12 22.16 9.62
N GLY A 91 19.03 21.19 8.72
CA GLY A 91 18.33 21.34 7.46
C GLY A 91 18.60 20.22 6.46
N VAL A 92 18.18 20.46 5.24
CA VAL A 92 18.43 19.58 4.09
C VAL A 92 19.12 20.33 2.97
N ARG A 93 19.97 19.65 2.20
CA ARG A 93 20.60 20.15 1.00
C ARG A 93 19.98 19.49 -0.23
N LEU A 94 19.59 20.31 -1.18
CA LEU A 94 19.01 19.89 -2.45
C LEU A 94 20.12 19.56 -3.46
N ALA A 95 19.74 18.86 -4.53
CA ALA A 95 20.67 18.49 -5.61
C ALA A 95 21.25 19.67 -6.37
N ASP A 96 20.57 20.82 -6.39
CA ASP A 96 21.03 22.08 -6.97
C ASP A 96 21.94 22.90 -6.04
N GLY A 97 22.26 22.37 -4.84
CA GLY A 97 23.06 23.01 -3.84
C GLY A 97 22.29 23.92 -2.87
N THR A 98 21.00 24.16 -3.10
CA THR A 98 20.16 24.96 -2.20
C THR A 98 20.05 24.30 -0.84
N VAL A 99 20.18 25.08 0.22
CA VAL A 99 19.98 24.62 1.61
C VAL A 99 18.64 25.12 2.13
N ILE A 100 17.84 24.21 2.68
CA ILE A 100 16.58 24.53 3.35
C ILE A 100 16.78 24.29 4.86
N PRO A 101 16.82 25.36 5.66
CA PRO A 101 16.96 25.23 7.12
C PRO A 101 15.70 24.59 7.72
N ALA A 102 15.88 23.72 8.72
CA ALA A 102 14.80 23.07 9.43
C ALA A 102 15.21 22.70 10.86
N ALA A 103 14.32 22.89 11.81
CA ALA A 103 14.50 22.44 13.18
C ALA A 103 14.29 20.92 13.34
N LEU A 104 13.55 20.30 12.40
CA LEU A 104 13.28 18.87 12.34
C LEU A 104 13.21 18.44 10.89
N VAL A 105 13.86 17.33 10.56
CA VAL A 105 13.75 16.65 9.27
C VAL A 105 13.11 15.28 9.45
N VAL A 106 12.05 15.00 8.71
CA VAL A 106 11.36 13.71 8.72
C VAL A 106 11.55 13.03 7.37
N ASP A 107 12.29 11.93 7.34
CA ASP A 107 12.48 11.14 6.14
C ASP A 107 11.41 10.05 6.01
N THR A 108 10.57 10.15 4.98
CA THR A 108 9.51 9.19 4.66
C THR A 108 9.80 8.42 3.37
N THR A 109 11.03 8.42 2.86
CA THR A 109 11.41 7.74 1.61
C THR A 109 11.43 6.21 1.71
N GLY A 110 11.26 5.68 2.93
CA GLY A 110 11.08 4.25 3.19
C GLY A 110 12.38 3.44 3.00
N ARG A 111 12.26 2.25 2.42
CA ARG A 111 13.38 1.28 2.34
C ARG A 111 14.56 1.74 1.47
N ARG A 112 14.38 2.72 0.61
CA ARG A 112 15.42 3.32 -0.22
C ARG A 112 16.00 4.60 0.37
N SER A 113 15.72 4.86 1.65
CA SER A 113 16.24 6.02 2.36
C SER A 113 17.76 6.07 2.30
N HIS A 114 18.28 7.25 2.01
CA HIS A 114 19.70 7.58 2.10
C HIS A 114 20.05 8.23 3.45
N ALA A 115 19.09 8.37 4.37
CA ALA A 115 19.32 8.99 5.66
C ALA A 115 20.47 8.36 6.47
N PRO A 116 20.67 7.01 6.49
CA PRO A 116 21.82 6.41 7.16
C PRO A 116 23.17 6.94 6.63
N GLN A 117 23.31 7.06 5.31
CA GLN A 117 24.52 7.58 4.68
C GLN A 117 24.71 9.07 4.96
N TRP A 118 23.63 9.86 4.93
CA TRP A 118 23.68 11.28 5.23
C TRP A 118 24.02 11.54 6.70
N LEU A 119 23.48 10.75 7.62
CA LEU A 119 23.83 10.83 9.05
C LEU A 119 25.31 10.46 9.28
N ALA A 120 25.81 9.42 8.62
CA ALA A 120 27.22 9.05 8.71
C ALA A 120 28.14 10.16 8.19
N ALA A 121 27.75 10.85 7.10
CA ALA A 121 28.49 11.99 6.56
C ALA A 121 28.57 13.18 7.54
N LEU A 122 27.59 13.31 8.43
CA LEU A 122 27.61 14.29 9.52
C LEU A 122 28.41 13.80 10.75
N GLY A 123 28.95 12.57 10.72
CA GLY A 123 29.67 11.98 11.86
C GLY A 123 28.78 11.31 12.90
N ALA A 124 27.51 11.07 12.59
CA ALA A 124 26.64 10.29 13.47
C ALA A 124 27.01 8.81 13.45
N PRO A 125 26.82 8.08 14.55
CA PRO A 125 26.98 6.62 14.55
C PRO A 125 25.92 6.00 13.60
N ALA A 126 26.32 4.93 12.92
CA ALA A 126 25.41 4.21 12.04
C ALA A 126 24.17 3.73 12.82
N PRO A 127 22.94 3.96 12.30
CA PRO A 127 21.74 3.43 12.93
C PRO A 127 21.77 1.90 12.90
N ARG A 128 21.25 1.29 13.98
CA ARG A 128 21.10 -0.16 14.00
C ARG A 128 19.98 -0.55 13.04
N GLU A 129 20.29 -1.38 12.06
CA GLU A 129 19.31 -1.95 11.14
C GLU A 129 19.09 -3.43 11.41
N ARG A 130 17.84 -3.84 11.45
CA ARG A 130 17.45 -5.24 11.43
C ARG A 130 16.61 -5.49 10.19
N ALA A 131 17.10 -6.35 9.29
CA ALA A 131 16.37 -6.76 8.11
C ALA A 131 15.93 -8.22 8.26
N VAL A 132 14.66 -8.49 8.04
CA VAL A 132 14.09 -9.84 7.99
C VAL A 132 13.52 -10.06 6.60
N GLU A 133 13.95 -11.13 5.95
CA GLU A 133 13.39 -11.56 4.68
C GLU A 133 12.08 -12.29 4.93
N THR A 134 10.99 -11.84 4.29
CA THR A 134 9.68 -12.49 4.47
C THR A 134 9.52 -13.75 3.63
N GLY A 135 10.36 -13.93 2.61
CA GLY A 135 10.30 -15.08 1.71
C GLY A 135 9.04 -15.14 0.84
N ILE A 136 8.30 -14.03 0.68
CA ILE A 136 7.02 -14.00 -0.02
C ILE A 136 7.08 -13.05 -1.22
N PHE A 137 6.51 -13.49 -2.34
CA PHE A 137 6.17 -12.68 -3.50
C PHE A 137 4.66 -12.46 -3.60
N TYR A 138 4.29 -11.30 -4.12
CA TYR A 138 2.90 -10.98 -4.45
C TYR A 138 2.78 -10.63 -5.93
N TYR A 139 1.76 -11.19 -6.57
CA TYR A 139 1.34 -10.88 -7.92
C TYR A 139 -0.07 -10.30 -7.83
N THR A 140 -0.24 -9.04 -8.23
CA THR A 140 -1.52 -8.33 -8.08
C THR A 140 -1.96 -7.75 -9.40
N ARG A 141 -3.22 -7.95 -9.75
CA ARG A 141 -3.85 -7.31 -10.90
C ARG A 141 -5.12 -6.60 -10.49
N PHE A 142 -5.37 -5.43 -11.07
CA PHE A 142 -6.54 -4.61 -10.79
C PHE A 142 -7.60 -4.77 -11.85
N TYR A 143 -8.85 -4.77 -11.40
CA TYR A 143 -10.06 -4.96 -12.21
C TYR A 143 -11.10 -3.90 -11.89
N ARG A 144 -11.99 -3.65 -12.84
CA ARG A 144 -13.22 -2.87 -12.67
C ARG A 144 -14.43 -3.77 -12.88
N GLN A 145 -15.39 -3.71 -11.98
CA GLN A 145 -16.68 -4.38 -12.15
C GLN A 145 -17.48 -3.67 -13.25
N ARG A 146 -18.10 -4.44 -14.12
CA ARG A 146 -19.03 -3.91 -15.14
C ARG A 146 -20.47 -3.83 -14.65
N ARG A 147 -20.81 -4.56 -13.61
CA ARG A 147 -22.12 -4.56 -12.97
C ARG A 147 -22.01 -3.89 -11.61
N ALA A 148 -22.96 -3.02 -11.29
CA ALA A 148 -22.98 -2.23 -10.06
C ALA A 148 -23.13 -3.05 -8.76
N ARG A 149 -23.07 -4.36 -8.82
CA ARG A 149 -23.24 -5.23 -7.65
C ARG A 149 -22.17 -6.31 -7.62
N ALA A 150 -21.45 -6.37 -6.51
CA ALA A 150 -20.59 -7.51 -6.20
C ALA A 150 -21.39 -8.82 -6.30
N PRO A 151 -20.78 -9.94 -6.70
CA PRO A 151 -21.45 -11.23 -6.69
C PRO A 151 -22.07 -11.50 -5.31
N GLN A 152 -23.29 -12.06 -5.31
CA GLN A 152 -23.99 -12.36 -4.05
C GLN A 152 -23.12 -13.24 -3.14
N GLY A 153 -23.08 -12.91 -1.84
CA GLY A 153 -22.28 -13.62 -0.86
C GLY A 153 -20.82 -13.18 -0.72
N THR A 154 -20.41 -12.07 -1.39
CA THR A 154 -19.04 -11.57 -1.37
C THR A 154 -19.00 -10.09 -0.97
N THR A 155 -19.40 -9.81 0.26
CA THR A 155 -19.46 -8.42 0.77
C THR A 155 -18.15 -7.89 1.31
N GLY A 156 -17.10 -8.71 1.40
CA GLY A 156 -15.85 -8.34 2.04
C GLY A 156 -14.61 -8.84 1.32
N LEU A 157 -13.54 -8.90 2.07
CA LEU A 157 -12.28 -9.50 1.67
C LEU A 157 -12.46 -11.00 1.42
N VAL A 158 -12.21 -11.47 0.20
CA VAL A 158 -12.16 -12.91 -0.09
C VAL A 158 -10.71 -13.36 0.03
N ALA A 159 -10.42 -14.20 0.99
CA ALA A 159 -9.10 -14.78 1.18
C ALA A 159 -9.21 -16.31 1.20
N SER A 160 -8.32 -16.97 0.48
CA SER A 160 -8.17 -18.44 0.49
C SER A 160 -6.73 -18.78 0.78
N ASP A 161 -6.51 -19.53 1.85
CA ASP A 161 -5.23 -20.16 2.13
C ASP A 161 -5.24 -21.56 1.53
N LEU A 162 -4.41 -21.80 0.54
CA LEU A 162 -4.32 -23.07 -0.18
C LEU A 162 -3.05 -23.85 0.22
N GLY A 163 -2.47 -23.51 1.38
CA GLY A 163 -1.27 -24.10 1.91
C GLY A 163 0.00 -23.53 1.29
N TRP A 164 0.20 -23.76 -0.02
CA TRP A 164 1.42 -23.33 -0.74
C TRP A 164 1.28 -21.93 -1.37
N ILE A 165 0.06 -21.41 -1.53
CA ILE A 165 -0.23 -20.03 -1.96
C ILE A 165 -1.37 -19.44 -1.15
N LYS A 166 -1.44 -18.12 -1.15
CA LYS A 166 -2.56 -17.35 -0.63
C LYS A 166 -3.19 -16.56 -1.77
N LEU A 167 -4.50 -16.65 -1.89
CA LEU A 167 -5.27 -15.90 -2.87
C LEU A 167 -6.16 -14.93 -2.11
N ALA A 168 -6.05 -13.65 -2.42
CA ALA A 168 -6.86 -12.63 -1.79
C ALA A 168 -7.44 -11.67 -2.81
N MET A 169 -8.69 -11.26 -2.58
CA MET A 169 -9.35 -10.23 -3.34
C MET A 169 -9.65 -9.05 -2.43
N PHE A 170 -9.20 -7.88 -2.85
CA PHE A 170 -9.36 -6.64 -2.11
C PHE A 170 -10.30 -5.71 -2.87
N PRO A 171 -11.44 -5.35 -2.29
CA PRO A 171 -12.29 -4.30 -2.86
C PRO A 171 -11.55 -2.97 -2.85
N GLY A 172 -11.85 -2.12 -3.84
CA GLY A 172 -11.29 -0.77 -3.99
C GLY A 172 -12.39 0.28 -4.10
N ASP A 173 -11.98 1.48 -4.44
CA ASP A 173 -12.85 2.60 -4.75
C ASP A 173 -13.48 2.47 -6.14
N GLY A 174 -14.65 3.10 -6.38
CA GLY A 174 -15.26 3.27 -7.70
C GLY A 174 -15.43 1.96 -8.48
N ASP A 175 -16.03 0.95 -7.87
CA ASP A 175 -16.26 -0.39 -8.45
C ASP A 175 -14.99 -1.13 -8.88
N THR A 176 -13.84 -0.74 -8.33
CA THR A 176 -12.58 -1.45 -8.55
C THR A 176 -12.32 -2.52 -7.50
N PHE A 177 -11.52 -3.50 -7.86
CA PHE A 177 -10.97 -4.50 -6.94
C PHE A 177 -9.63 -5.00 -7.47
N SER A 178 -8.88 -5.66 -6.61
CA SER A 178 -7.67 -6.38 -7.03
C SER A 178 -7.74 -7.84 -6.63
N ILE A 179 -7.06 -8.69 -7.43
CA ILE A 179 -6.80 -10.08 -7.08
C ILE A 179 -5.30 -10.20 -6.87
N THR A 180 -4.93 -10.72 -5.71
CA THR A 180 -3.54 -10.89 -5.30
C THR A 180 -3.24 -12.34 -5.02
N VAL A 181 -2.17 -12.83 -5.62
CA VAL A 181 -1.59 -14.16 -5.34
C VAL A 181 -0.32 -13.95 -4.55
N GLY A 182 -0.27 -14.48 -3.34
CA GLY A 182 0.93 -14.50 -2.48
C GLY A 182 1.52 -15.91 -2.45
N ALA A 183 2.83 -16.02 -2.63
CA ALA A 183 3.52 -17.30 -2.64
C ALA A 183 4.95 -17.19 -2.15
N PRO A 184 5.59 -18.30 -1.75
CA PRO A 184 7.02 -18.33 -1.49
C PRO A 184 7.84 -17.85 -2.69
N VAL A 185 8.97 -17.19 -2.43
CA VAL A 185 9.84 -16.61 -3.46
C VAL A 185 10.43 -17.64 -4.42
N ASP A 186 10.58 -18.87 -3.96
CA ASP A 186 11.15 -20.00 -4.68
C ASP A 186 10.10 -20.92 -5.30
N GLU A 187 8.81 -20.54 -5.32
CA GLU A 187 7.74 -21.35 -5.90
C GLU A 187 7.82 -21.39 -7.45
N PRO A 188 8.33 -22.48 -8.05
CA PRO A 188 8.60 -22.55 -9.48
C PRO A 188 7.34 -22.52 -10.35
N ARG A 189 6.18 -22.96 -9.82
CA ARG A 189 4.90 -23.02 -10.52
C ARG A 189 4.36 -21.62 -10.84
N LEU A 190 4.79 -20.60 -10.11
CA LEU A 190 4.37 -19.21 -10.32
C LEU A 190 5.35 -18.41 -11.17
N LYS A 191 6.43 -19.04 -11.64
CA LYS A 191 7.39 -18.39 -12.53
C LYS A 191 6.69 -17.90 -13.80
N GLY A 192 6.82 -16.60 -14.09
CA GLY A 192 6.17 -15.95 -15.22
C GLY A 192 4.71 -15.55 -15.00
N LEU A 193 4.21 -15.57 -13.75
CA LEU A 193 2.87 -15.09 -13.42
C LEU A 193 2.73 -13.55 -13.55
N SER A 194 3.82 -12.83 -13.78
CA SER A 194 3.82 -11.42 -14.19
C SER A 194 3.21 -11.20 -15.58
N ASP A 195 3.15 -12.24 -16.42
CA ASP A 195 2.45 -12.18 -17.70
C ASP A 195 0.93 -12.17 -17.48
N PRO A 196 0.20 -11.17 -18.03
CA PRO A 196 -1.25 -11.05 -17.82
C PRO A 196 -2.06 -12.27 -18.26
N HIS A 197 -1.69 -12.92 -19.37
CA HIS A 197 -2.41 -14.09 -19.88
C HIS A 197 -2.18 -15.32 -19.00
N ARG A 198 -0.95 -15.49 -18.48
CA ARG A 198 -0.64 -16.55 -17.52
C ARG A 198 -1.38 -16.34 -16.22
N PHE A 199 -1.42 -15.10 -15.73
CA PHE A 199 -2.15 -14.73 -14.52
C PHE A 199 -3.65 -15.07 -14.66
N GLU A 200 -4.29 -14.71 -15.77
CA GLU A 200 -5.70 -15.00 -16.01
C GLU A 200 -5.98 -16.52 -16.10
N ARG A 201 -5.11 -17.27 -16.79
CA ARG A 201 -5.24 -18.74 -16.84
C ARG A 201 -5.07 -19.36 -15.46
N PHE A 202 -4.11 -18.88 -14.68
CA PHE A 202 -3.90 -19.34 -13.33
C PHE A 202 -5.13 -19.11 -12.45
N LEU A 203 -5.70 -17.91 -12.47
CA LEU A 203 -6.91 -17.59 -11.72
C LEU A 203 -8.13 -18.41 -12.13
N ALA A 204 -8.18 -18.89 -13.36
CA ALA A 204 -9.29 -19.72 -13.86
C ALA A 204 -9.42 -21.06 -13.11
N ALA A 205 -8.35 -21.53 -12.47
CA ALA A 205 -8.35 -22.76 -11.68
C ALA A 205 -9.00 -22.60 -10.29
N PHE A 206 -9.35 -21.37 -9.87
CA PHE A 206 -9.87 -21.11 -8.52
C PHE A 206 -11.35 -20.74 -8.52
N PRO A 207 -12.23 -21.64 -8.03
CA PRO A 207 -13.67 -21.36 -7.96
C PRO A 207 -14.03 -20.12 -7.13
N SER A 208 -13.24 -19.78 -6.10
CA SER A 208 -13.47 -18.64 -5.23
C SER A 208 -13.43 -17.29 -5.95
N VAL A 209 -12.68 -17.18 -7.05
CA VAL A 209 -12.61 -15.95 -7.86
C VAL A 209 -13.48 -16.01 -9.12
N ALA A 210 -14.06 -17.17 -9.44
CA ALA A 210 -14.87 -17.35 -10.63
C ALA A 210 -16.06 -16.37 -10.76
N PRO A 211 -16.82 -16.06 -9.67
CA PRO A 211 -17.92 -15.10 -9.75
C PRO A 211 -17.47 -13.69 -10.17
N TRP A 212 -16.27 -13.30 -9.79
CA TRP A 212 -15.68 -11.98 -10.10
C TRP A 212 -15.13 -11.91 -11.52
N ARG A 213 -14.78 -13.05 -12.09
CA ARG A 213 -14.23 -13.20 -13.43
C ARG A 213 -15.25 -13.71 -14.47
N ALA A 214 -16.47 -14.00 -14.06
CA ALA A 214 -17.52 -14.44 -14.98
C ALA A 214 -17.62 -13.48 -16.17
N ARG A 215 -17.88 -14.02 -17.36
CA ARG A 215 -17.93 -13.24 -18.61
C ARG A 215 -18.86 -12.04 -18.47
N GLY A 216 -18.33 -10.84 -18.63
CA GLY A 216 -19.07 -9.59 -18.46
C GLY A 216 -19.22 -9.11 -17.02
N ALA A 217 -18.70 -9.82 -16.00
CA ALA A 217 -18.74 -9.36 -14.60
C ALA A 217 -17.67 -8.29 -14.31
N SER A 218 -16.47 -8.45 -14.84
CA SER A 218 -15.38 -7.50 -14.67
C SER A 218 -14.44 -7.45 -15.87
N VAL A 219 -13.63 -6.40 -15.92
CA VAL A 219 -12.53 -6.24 -16.89
C VAL A 219 -11.30 -5.70 -16.16
N PRO A 220 -10.10 -6.00 -16.64
CA PRO A 220 -8.89 -5.29 -16.18
C PRO A 220 -9.03 -3.78 -16.38
N ILE A 221 -8.51 -2.96 -15.47
CA ILE A 221 -8.78 -1.50 -15.44
C ILE A 221 -8.38 -0.80 -16.74
N ALA A 222 -7.22 -1.13 -17.29
CA ALA A 222 -6.71 -0.58 -18.56
C ALA A 222 -6.83 -1.61 -19.71
N GLY A 223 -7.83 -2.48 -19.67
CA GLY A 223 -8.02 -3.53 -20.67
C GLY A 223 -7.01 -4.68 -20.52
N ALA A 224 -6.78 -5.40 -21.63
CA ALA A 224 -5.90 -6.57 -21.65
C ALA A 224 -4.46 -6.23 -21.24
N ASP A 225 -4.02 -4.99 -21.47
CA ASP A 225 -2.66 -4.50 -21.20
C ASP A 225 -2.44 -4.11 -19.75
N THR A 226 -3.46 -4.21 -18.87
CA THR A 226 -3.28 -3.97 -17.44
C THR A 226 -2.20 -4.89 -16.90
N PRO A 227 -1.07 -4.33 -16.38
CA PRO A 227 0.03 -5.15 -15.92
C PRO A 227 -0.32 -5.94 -14.67
N VAL A 228 0.35 -7.06 -14.49
CA VAL A 228 0.43 -7.73 -13.20
C VAL A 228 1.55 -7.07 -12.42
N LEU A 229 1.21 -6.43 -11.31
CA LEU A 229 2.20 -5.83 -10.42
C LEU A 229 2.89 -6.93 -9.61
N VAL A 230 4.20 -6.91 -9.61
CA VAL A 230 5.00 -7.86 -8.84
C VAL A 230 5.65 -7.12 -7.68
N MET A 231 5.32 -7.53 -6.47
CA MET A 231 6.02 -7.11 -5.25
C MET A 231 6.87 -8.27 -4.78
N GLY A 232 8.18 -8.07 -4.86
CA GLY A 232 9.14 -9.03 -4.33
C GLY A 232 9.25 -8.98 -2.82
N GLN A 233 10.21 -9.74 -2.34
CA GLN A 233 10.55 -9.92 -0.95
C GLN A 233 10.57 -8.62 -0.15
N LEU A 234 9.73 -8.55 0.87
CA LEU A 234 9.69 -7.42 1.80
C LEU A 234 10.85 -7.59 2.79
N LYS A 235 11.69 -6.57 2.91
CA LYS A 235 12.66 -6.44 4.00
C LYS A 235 12.12 -5.44 4.99
N ASN A 236 11.84 -5.86 6.21
CA ASN A 236 11.54 -4.93 7.28
C ASN A 236 12.86 -4.41 7.86
N ARG A 237 13.04 -3.10 7.87
CA ARG A 237 14.07 -2.41 8.65
C ARG A 237 13.43 -1.98 9.97
N LEU A 238 14.00 -2.39 11.07
CA LEU A 238 13.62 -2.00 12.42
C LEU A 238 14.77 -1.23 13.06
#